data_3e20217f067f3f000a8f85f804fae508
#
_entry.id   3e20217f067f3f000a8f85f804fae508
#
_cell.length_a   1.000
_cell.length_b   1.000
_cell.length_c   1.000
_cell.angle_alpha   90.00
_cell.angle_beta   90.00
_cell.angle_gamma   90.00
#
_symmetry.space_group_name_H-M   'P 1'
#
loop_
_entity.id
_entity.type
_entity.pdbx_description
1 polymer ?
#
loop_
_entity_poly.entity_id
_entity_poly.type
_entity_poly.pdbx_seq_one_letter_code
_entity_poly.pdbx_strand_id
1 'polypeptide(L)' 'MENIIVEKVWLTDTEVWIRITDGREACERFADYQRLKFATPKQRENFQVGDFGIRW' A
#
# COMPACT_ATOMS: atom_id res chain seq x y z
N MET A 1 -16.79 4.51 -15.77
CA MET A 1 -16.04 4.41 -14.52
C MET A 1 -14.64 3.92 -14.81
N GLU A 2 -13.67 4.68 -14.41
CA GLU A 2 -12.29 4.32 -14.70
C GLU A 2 -11.83 3.18 -13.79
N ASN A 3 -11.17 2.21 -14.39
CA ASN A 3 -10.52 1.15 -13.62
C ASN A 3 -9.16 1.66 -13.13
N ILE A 4 -9.05 1.83 -11.82
CA ILE A 4 -7.79 2.19 -11.21
C ILE A 4 -7.00 0.92 -11.00
N ILE A 5 -5.89 0.79 -11.73
CA ILE A 5 -5.01 -0.37 -11.62
C ILE A 5 -3.73 0.09 -10.94
N VAL A 6 -3.37 -0.60 -9.86
CA VAL A 6 -2.11 -0.34 -9.17
C VAL A 6 -0.97 -0.88 -10.02
N GLU A 7 -0.08 0.02 -10.43
CA GLU A 7 1.08 -0.33 -11.25
C GLU A 7 2.25 -0.77 -10.39
N LYS A 8 2.45 -0.11 -9.25
CA LYS A 8 3.59 -0.38 -8.38
C LYS A 8 3.22 -0.12 -6.93
N VAL A 9 3.74 -0.92 -6.03
CA VAL A 9 3.64 -0.73 -4.59
C VAL A 9 5.03 -0.83 -3.99
N TRP A 10 5.36 0.11 -3.10
CA TRP A 10 6.61 0.02 -2.35
C TRP A 10 6.38 0.54 -0.95
N LEU A 11 7.26 0.13 -0.04
CA LEU A 11 7.18 0.47 1.37
C LEU A 11 8.38 1.33 1.77
N THR A 12 8.11 2.29 2.67
CA THR A 12 9.15 2.98 3.41
C THR A 12 9.09 2.53 4.87
N ASP A 13 9.93 3.11 5.72
CA ASP A 13 9.93 2.77 7.14
C ASP A 13 8.60 3.09 7.83
N THR A 14 7.85 4.07 7.31
CA THR A 14 6.65 4.58 7.97
C THR A 14 5.41 4.56 7.09
N GLU A 15 5.56 4.30 5.78
CA GLU A 15 4.48 4.49 4.83
C GLU A 15 4.43 3.38 3.79
N VAL A 16 3.23 3.14 3.27
CA VAL A 16 3.04 2.35 2.05
C VAL A 16 2.68 3.31 0.92
N TRP A 17 3.35 3.15 -0.21
CA TRP A 17 3.14 3.97 -1.40
C TRP A 17 2.61 3.14 -2.54
N ILE A 18 1.72 3.73 -3.32
CA ILE A 18 1.22 3.12 -4.54
C ILE A 18 1.37 4.10 -5.70
N ARG A 19 1.59 3.53 -6.89
CA ARG A 19 1.49 4.26 -8.15
C ARG A 19 0.41 3.59 -8.99
N ILE A 20 -0.50 4.38 -9.52
CA ILE A 20 -1.54 3.87 -10.40
C ILE A 20 -1.19 4.16 -11.87
N THR A 21 -1.87 3.49 -12.77
CA THR A 21 -1.52 3.49 -14.19
C THR A 21 -1.62 4.86 -14.87
N ASP A 22 -2.34 5.80 -14.29
CA ASP A 22 -2.42 7.16 -14.84
C ASP A 22 -1.24 8.05 -14.41
N GLY A 23 -0.29 7.51 -13.63
CA GLY A 23 0.89 8.23 -13.16
C GLY A 23 0.74 8.86 -11.79
N ARG A 24 -0.44 8.81 -11.18
CA ARG A 24 -0.64 9.35 -9.84
C ARG A 24 -0.06 8.43 -8.78
N GLU A 25 0.41 9.05 -7.70
CA GLU A 25 0.92 8.33 -6.54
C GLU A 25 0.16 8.73 -5.30
N ALA A 26 -0.02 7.78 -4.40
CA ALA A 26 -0.64 8.02 -3.12
C ALA A 26 0.11 7.25 -2.04
N CYS A 27 0.02 7.71 -0.81
CA CYS A 27 0.62 7.01 0.31
C CYS A 27 -0.30 7.01 1.52
N GLU A 28 -0.10 6.02 2.38
CA GLU A 28 -0.79 5.92 3.66
C GLU A 28 0.25 5.59 4.72
N ARG A 29 0.10 6.19 5.90
CA ARG A 29 1.00 5.90 7.00
C ARG A 29 0.58 4.63 7.72
N PHE A 30 1.55 3.80 8.07
CA PHE A 30 1.27 2.58 8.84
C PHE A 30 0.64 2.91 10.20
N ALA A 31 1.00 4.03 10.79
CA ALA A 31 0.49 4.44 12.08
C ALA A 31 -1.03 4.69 12.10
N ASP A 32 -1.63 4.93 10.94
CA ASP A 32 -3.07 5.13 10.82
C ASP A 32 -3.86 3.82 10.84
N TYR A 33 -3.15 2.69 10.76
CA TYR A 33 -3.76 1.36 10.74
C TYR A 33 -3.20 0.55 11.90
N GLN A 34 -4.03 0.23 12.86
CA GLN A 34 -3.59 -0.42 14.10
C GLN A 34 -2.80 -1.71 13.84
N ARG A 35 -3.24 -2.53 12.90
CA ARG A 35 -2.54 -3.78 12.57
C ARG A 35 -1.16 -3.52 12.02
N LEU A 36 -1.02 -2.51 11.18
CA LEU A 36 0.26 -2.17 10.54
C LEU A 36 1.18 -1.42 11.48
N LYS A 37 0.61 -0.62 12.38
CA LYS A 37 1.38 0.13 13.36
C LYS A 37 2.23 -0.78 14.24
N PHE A 38 1.68 -1.93 14.64
CA PHE A 38 2.36 -2.88 15.50
C PHE A 38 3.01 -4.03 14.75
N ALA A 39 2.92 -4.03 13.42
CA ALA A 39 3.52 -5.07 12.60
C ALA A 39 5.03 -4.88 12.48
N THR A 40 5.76 -5.99 12.37
CA THR A 40 7.19 -5.93 12.04
C THR A 40 7.37 -5.50 10.58
N PRO A 41 8.57 -5.01 10.20
CA PRO A 41 8.84 -4.70 8.79
C PRO A 41 8.56 -5.89 7.87
N LYS A 42 8.91 -7.09 8.29
CA LYS A 42 8.65 -8.30 7.52
C LYS A 42 7.16 -8.56 7.34
N GLN A 43 6.36 -8.34 8.38
CA GLN A 43 4.91 -8.48 8.29
C GLN A 43 4.29 -7.44 7.34
N ARG A 44 4.83 -6.22 7.34
CA ARG A 44 4.38 -5.16 6.45
C ARG A 44 4.66 -5.49 4.98
N GLU A 45 5.75 -6.21 4.72
CA GLU A 45 6.08 -6.64 3.36
C GLU A 45 5.17 -7.74 2.84
N ASN A 46 4.44 -8.42 3.72
CA ASN A 46 3.57 -9.53 3.37
C ASN A 46 2.19 -9.04 2.96
N PHE A 47 2.15 -8.20 1.95
CA PHE A 47 0.91 -7.65 1.42
C PHE A 47 0.56 -8.28 0.07
N GLN A 48 -0.72 -8.18 -0.30
CA GLN A 48 -1.21 -8.61 -1.60
C GLN A 48 -1.91 -7.45 -2.28
N VAL A 49 -1.66 -7.26 -3.56
CA VAL A 49 -2.29 -6.23 -4.36
C VAL A 49 -3.48 -6.85 -5.09
N GLY A 50 -4.67 -6.32 -4.85
CA GLY A 50 -5.88 -6.73 -5.53
C GLY A 50 -6.42 -5.62 -6.41
N ASP A 51 -7.54 -5.90 -7.08
CA ASP A 51 -8.17 -4.94 -8.00
C ASP A 51 -8.69 -3.70 -7.27
N PHE A 52 -8.97 -3.82 -5.97
CA PHE A 52 -9.57 -2.74 -5.19
C PHE A 52 -8.65 -2.21 -4.10
N GLY A 53 -7.39 -2.57 -4.11
CA GLY A 53 -6.44 -2.06 -3.14
C GLY A 53 -5.47 -3.11 -2.64
N ILE A 54 -4.88 -2.82 -1.48
CA ILE A 54 -3.82 -3.63 -0.87
C ILE A 54 -4.39 -4.33 0.36
N ARG A 55 -4.06 -5.62 0.49
CA ARG A 55 -4.44 -6.43 1.65
C ARG A 55 -3.22 -7.00 2.34
N TRP A 56 -3.33 -7.06 3.64
CA TRP A 56 -2.34 -7.76 4.49
C TRP A 56 -2.92 -8.98 5.14
#